data_a3ebb1168908844ded5f05bb42c7721e
#
_entry.id   a3ebb1168908844ded5f05bb42c7721e
#
_cell.length_a   1.000
_cell.length_b   1.000
_cell.length_c   1.000
_cell.angle_alpha   90.00
_cell.angle_beta   90.00
_cell.angle_gamma   90.00
#
_symmetry.space_group_name_H-M   'P 1'
#
loop_
_entity.id
_entity.type
_entity.pdbx_description
1 polymer ?
#
loop_
_entity_poly.entity_id
_entity_poly.type
_entity_poly.pdbx_seq_one_letter_code
_entity_poly.pdbx_strand_id
1 'polypeptide(L)'
;YHPNDNSTLHTLEELFAKIPEQETFRLTGCLCNRGYMLPQVFSRAAAHDPCMDYADKLIMFPDLFGYFYTGVKGTAEATIAGTTGLFDYRQEHWSTELCEALGIPTRLFMPPKAPGWVLGPVHPAVEDQTGAVGMKVVSVAGHDSASAVAAIPGFGKNKLYVCLGTNANMGVETDRPDISDAAYRYGFKNSLQGEPGAFLVYQDFPAFLLVNAVKKEWAQQGNTYSYDQVEQMAEEARSVHSYVNLKDPRFLKAHGSIIEALTEHLAETGQTVPATHGEWIRCLFESIAMWIKQKALHVMEKLNIPLEEIVVVNGGAWYPQLVQMISDASHLPTRSGMPYATLIGNLLWQLRGLNVVSSMEEMRDLAARSFRMNSFEPRKSYDWDGDYSKGIQMGLYAE
;
A
#
# COMPACT_ATOMS: atom_id res chain seq x y z
N TYR A 1 -18.67 0.36 7.54
CA TYR A 1 -17.93 -0.72 8.19
C TYR A 1 -16.46 -0.36 8.37
N HIS A 2 -15.89 -0.78 9.48
CA HIS A 2 -14.45 -0.74 9.71
C HIS A 2 -13.81 -2.01 9.11
N PRO A 3 -12.57 -1.99 8.58
CA PRO A 3 -11.91 -3.18 8.03
C PRO A 3 -11.80 -4.36 9.01
N ASN A 4 -11.84 -4.09 10.32
CA ASN A 4 -11.82 -5.10 11.38
C ASN A 4 -13.22 -5.47 11.90
N ASP A 5 -14.29 -5.07 11.21
CA ASP A 5 -15.66 -5.44 11.57
C ASP A 5 -15.87 -6.95 11.36
N ASN A 6 -16.33 -7.61 12.40
CA ASN A 6 -16.56 -9.06 12.38
C ASN A 6 -17.86 -9.46 11.64
N SER A 7 -18.72 -8.51 11.27
CA SER A 7 -19.97 -8.79 10.56
C SER A 7 -19.76 -9.42 9.18
N THR A 8 -18.54 -9.32 8.62
CA THR A 8 -18.16 -9.87 7.30
C THR A 8 -17.24 -11.09 7.39
N LEU A 9 -17.10 -11.74 8.55
CA LEU A 9 -16.15 -12.85 8.73
C LEU A 9 -16.37 -14.01 7.75
N HIS A 10 -17.63 -14.39 7.49
CA HIS A 10 -17.99 -15.50 6.58
C HIS A 10 -18.34 -15.02 5.18
N THR A 11 -18.37 -13.72 4.94
CA THR A 11 -18.85 -13.15 3.68
C THR A 11 -17.94 -13.50 2.50
N LEU A 12 -16.63 -13.62 2.72
CA LEU A 12 -15.72 -14.02 1.64
C LEU A 12 -15.95 -15.46 1.17
N GLU A 13 -16.22 -16.39 2.10
CA GLU A 13 -16.52 -17.77 1.76
C GLU A 13 -17.80 -17.85 0.94
N GLU A 14 -18.85 -17.13 1.34
CA GLU A 14 -20.12 -17.05 0.62
C GLU A 14 -19.95 -16.40 -0.77
N LEU A 15 -19.13 -15.33 -0.85
CA LEU A 15 -18.83 -14.63 -2.09
C LEU A 15 -18.10 -15.56 -3.06
N PHE A 16 -17.04 -16.22 -2.60
CA PHE A 16 -16.21 -17.09 -3.44
C PHE A 16 -16.88 -18.42 -3.77
N ALA A 17 -17.91 -18.84 -3.01
CA ALA A 17 -18.81 -19.91 -3.41
C ALA A 17 -19.70 -19.53 -4.61
N LYS A 18 -20.03 -18.25 -4.78
CA LYS A 18 -20.79 -17.77 -5.96
C LYS A 18 -19.89 -17.47 -7.16
N ILE A 19 -18.75 -16.81 -6.90
CA ILE A 19 -17.76 -16.48 -7.94
C ILE A 19 -16.39 -16.81 -7.36
N PRO A 20 -15.63 -17.76 -7.93
CA PRO A 20 -14.30 -18.11 -7.44
C PRO A 20 -13.38 -16.91 -7.36
N GLU A 21 -12.46 -16.88 -6.38
CA GLU A 21 -11.53 -15.77 -6.16
C GLU A 21 -10.71 -15.43 -7.43
N GLN A 22 -10.22 -16.44 -8.14
CA GLN A 22 -9.48 -16.24 -9.38
C GLN A 22 -10.34 -15.57 -10.47
N GLU A 23 -11.64 -15.90 -10.54
CA GLU A 23 -12.55 -15.25 -11.49
C GLU A 23 -12.85 -13.81 -11.06
N THR A 24 -13.05 -13.58 -9.76
CA THR A 24 -13.15 -12.21 -9.21
C THR A 24 -11.91 -11.38 -9.57
N PHE A 25 -10.71 -11.97 -9.44
CA PHE A 25 -9.47 -11.33 -9.86
C PHE A 25 -9.44 -11.04 -11.37
N ARG A 26 -9.88 -11.97 -12.21
CA ARG A 26 -9.95 -11.77 -13.67
C ARG A 26 -10.88 -10.62 -14.06
N LEU A 27 -11.98 -10.46 -13.34
CA LEU A 27 -12.97 -9.40 -13.59
C LEU A 27 -12.51 -8.03 -13.10
N THR A 28 -11.70 -7.98 -12.03
CA THR A 28 -11.38 -6.72 -11.36
C THR A 28 -9.88 -6.40 -11.29
N GLY A 29 -9.00 -7.39 -11.43
CA GLY A 29 -7.57 -7.21 -11.18
C GLY A 29 -7.22 -6.99 -9.70
N CYS A 30 -8.14 -7.31 -8.78
CA CYS A 30 -8.01 -7.07 -7.35
C CYS A 30 -8.07 -8.38 -6.55
N LEU A 31 -7.11 -8.59 -5.66
CA LEU A 31 -7.16 -9.66 -4.65
C LEU A 31 -7.94 -9.15 -3.45
N CYS A 32 -9.16 -9.63 -3.33
CA CYS A 32 -10.08 -9.14 -2.33
C CYS A 32 -9.87 -9.81 -0.97
N ASN A 33 -9.90 -9.05 0.09
CA ASN A 33 -9.96 -9.56 1.47
C ASN A 33 -11.17 -8.97 2.20
N ARG A 34 -11.43 -9.44 3.42
CA ARG A 34 -12.60 -9.03 4.21
C ARG A 34 -12.72 -7.52 4.47
N GLY A 35 -11.61 -6.79 4.40
CA GLY A 35 -11.57 -5.33 4.61
C GLY A 35 -11.98 -4.51 3.39
N TYR A 36 -12.12 -5.14 2.23
CA TYR A 36 -12.53 -4.46 1.00
C TYR A 36 -14.02 -4.11 1.00
N MET A 37 -14.40 -3.15 0.17
CA MET A 37 -15.80 -2.75 0.04
C MET A 37 -16.67 -3.86 -0.58
N LEU A 38 -16.14 -4.65 -1.51
CA LEU A 38 -16.86 -5.73 -2.19
C LEU A 38 -17.56 -6.69 -1.20
N PRO A 39 -16.86 -7.36 -0.25
CA PRO A 39 -17.55 -8.24 0.70
C PRO A 39 -18.52 -7.50 1.61
N GLN A 40 -18.28 -6.26 1.96
CA GLN A 40 -19.17 -5.46 2.80
C GLN A 40 -20.50 -5.13 2.09
N VAL A 41 -20.42 -4.72 0.80
CA VAL A 41 -21.61 -4.44 0.00
C VAL A 41 -22.35 -5.73 -0.36
N PHE A 42 -21.61 -6.79 -0.70
CA PHE A 42 -22.20 -8.11 -0.97
C PHE A 42 -22.96 -8.67 0.25
N SER A 43 -22.40 -8.54 1.46
CA SER A 43 -23.10 -8.96 2.69
C SER A 43 -24.48 -8.32 2.85
N ARG A 44 -24.59 -7.02 2.52
CA ARG A 44 -25.87 -6.30 2.56
C ARG A 44 -26.82 -6.74 1.46
N ALA A 45 -26.30 -6.92 0.24
CA ALA A 45 -27.10 -7.39 -0.89
C ALA A 45 -27.64 -8.81 -0.62
N ALA A 46 -26.81 -9.72 -0.14
CA ALA A 46 -27.17 -11.09 0.21
C ALA A 46 -28.19 -11.18 1.35
N ALA A 47 -28.11 -10.26 2.32
CA ALA A 47 -29.05 -10.15 3.44
C ALA A 47 -30.37 -9.42 3.06
N HIS A 48 -30.54 -8.99 1.79
CA HIS A 48 -31.67 -8.16 1.35
C HIS A 48 -31.88 -6.94 2.27
N ASP A 49 -30.77 -6.30 2.67
CA ASP A 49 -30.80 -5.11 3.53
C ASP A 49 -31.60 -3.99 2.85
N PRO A 50 -32.70 -3.48 3.46
CA PRO A 50 -33.50 -2.43 2.86
C PRO A 50 -32.73 -1.18 2.46
N CYS A 51 -31.59 -0.90 3.07
CA CYS A 51 -30.75 0.24 2.69
C CYS A 51 -30.26 0.13 1.23
N MET A 52 -30.15 -1.08 0.69
CA MET A 52 -29.77 -1.30 -0.70
C MET A 52 -30.83 -0.80 -1.69
N ASP A 53 -32.11 -0.80 -1.28
CA ASP A 53 -33.23 -0.34 -2.10
C ASP A 53 -33.43 1.18 -2.03
N TYR A 54 -33.23 1.78 -0.85
CA TYR A 54 -33.49 3.18 -0.57
C TYR A 54 -32.27 4.09 -0.79
N ALA A 55 -31.05 3.55 -0.76
CA ALA A 55 -29.85 4.34 -1.00
C ALA A 55 -29.83 4.89 -2.43
N ASP A 56 -29.57 6.18 -2.55
CA ASP A 56 -29.39 6.85 -3.84
C ASP A 56 -27.98 6.52 -4.39
N LYS A 57 -26.96 6.79 -3.62
CA LYS A 57 -25.55 6.57 -4.01
C LYS A 57 -24.72 6.01 -2.86
N LEU A 58 -23.73 5.21 -3.25
CA LEU A 58 -22.60 4.82 -2.40
C LEU A 58 -21.46 5.78 -2.68
N ILE A 59 -20.97 6.42 -1.64
CA ILE A 59 -19.92 7.45 -1.73
C ILE A 59 -18.71 6.97 -0.92
N MET A 60 -17.53 7.00 -1.53
CA MET A 60 -16.27 6.69 -0.86
C MET A 60 -15.89 7.83 0.09
N PHE A 61 -15.12 7.55 1.15
CA PHE A 61 -14.77 8.55 2.16
C PHE A 61 -14.14 9.84 1.60
N PRO A 62 -13.18 9.81 0.67
CA PRO A 62 -12.64 11.04 0.10
C PRO A 62 -13.72 11.88 -0.61
N ASP A 63 -14.59 11.23 -1.38
CA ASP A 63 -15.68 11.89 -2.09
C ASP A 63 -16.76 12.40 -1.13
N LEU A 64 -17.01 11.69 -0.02
CA LEU A 64 -17.94 12.11 1.03
C LEU A 64 -17.48 13.40 1.71
N PHE A 65 -16.19 13.54 2.01
CA PHE A 65 -15.64 14.80 2.53
C PHE A 65 -15.74 15.92 1.49
N GLY A 66 -15.47 15.62 0.22
CA GLY A 66 -15.70 16.56 -0.87
C GLY A 66 -17.15 17.05 -0.92
N TYR A 67 -18.12 16.14 -0.76
CA TYR A 67 -19.53 16.47 -0.66
C TYR A 67 -19.86 17.33 0.58
N PHE A 68 -19.33 17.01 1.76
CA PHE A 68 -19.55 17.79 2.97
C PHE A 68 -19.02 19.23 2.85
N TYR A 69 -17.89 19.40 2.15
CA TYR A 69 -17.31 20.73 1.97
C TYR A 69 -18.00 21.56 0.90
N THR A 70 -18.61 20.96 -0.12
CA THR A 70 -19.12 21.69 -1.28
C THR A 70 -20.64 21.58 -1.48
N GLY A 71 -21.28 20.56 -0.90
CA GLY A 71 -22.67 20.19 -1.23
C GLY A 71 -22.82 19.52 -2.61
N VAL A 72 -21.74 19.31 -3.36
CA VAL A 72 -21.77 18.74 -4.70
C VAL A 72 -21.58 17.22 -4.61
N LYS A 73 -22.57 16.46 -5.11
CA LYS A 73 -22.40 15.04 -5.39
C LYS A 73 -21.50 14.92 -6.63
N GLY A 74 -20.22 14.71 -6.44
CA GLY A 74 -19.27 14.63 -7.54
C GLY A 74 -19.37 13.33 -8.36
N THR A 75 -18.23 12.80 -8.70
CA THR A 75 -18.01 11.47 -9.29
C THR A 75 -17.31 10.60 -8.25
N ALA A 76 -17.16 9.30 -8.50
CA ALA A 76 -16.25 8.49 -7.70
C ALA A 76 -14.81 8.81 -8.13
N GLU A 77 -13.95 9.20 -7.20
CA GLU A 77 -12.54 9.40 -7.53
C GLU A 77 -11.92 8.04 -7.89
N ALA A 78 -11.30 7.96 -9.07
CA ALA A 78 -10.97 6.68 -9.70
C ALA A 78 -9.93 5.86 -8.92
N THR A 79 -8.92 6.51 -8.29
CA THR A 79 -7.88 5.77 -7.58
C THR A 79 -8.43 5.07 -6.34
N ILE A 80 -9.36 5.71 -5.61
CA ILE A 80 -10.01 5.08 -4.46
C ILE A 80 -11.11 4.09 -4.89
N ALA A 81 -11.82 4.37 -5.99
CA ALA A 81 -12.78 3.43 -6.57
C ALA A 81 -12.09 2.11 -6.95
N GLY A 82 -10.89 2.16 -7.49
CA GLY A 82 -10.07 1.00 -7.81
C GLY A 82 -9.80 0.08 -6.61
N THR A 83 -9.70 0.62 -5.39
CA THR A 83 -9.41 -0.19 -4.19
C THR A 83 -10.59 -0.99 -3.67
N THR A 84 -11.76 -0.87 -4.28
CA THR A 84 -13.01 -1.42 -3.74
C THR A 84 -13.20 -2.92 -3.95
N GLY A 85 -12.49 -3.52 -4.93
CA GLY A 85 -12.75 -4.87 -5.41
C GLY A 85 -13.95 -4.98 -6.36
N LEU A 86 -14.55 -3.84 -6.74
CA LEU A 86 -15.70 -3.75 -7.66
C LEU A 86 -15.35 -3.06 -8.98
N PHE A 87 -14.10 -2.66 -9.17
CA PHE A 87 -13.64 -1.88 -10.32
C PHE A 87 -12.96 -2.80 -11.35
N ASP A 88 -13.37 -2.73 -12.62
CA ASP A 88 -12.65 -3.39 -13.73
C ASP A 88 -11.57 -2.46 -14.26
N TYR A 89 -10.33 -2.77 -14.00
CA TYR A 89 -9.17 -1.98 -14.41
C TYR A 89 -8.95 -1.95 -15.93
N ARG A 90 -9.48 -2.93 -16.68
CA ARG A 90 -9.39 -2.94 -18.16
C ARG A 90 -10.31 -1.92 -18.80
N GLN A 91 -11.47 -1.68 -18.17
CA GLN A 91 -12.47 -0.74 -18.64
C GLN A 91 -12.38 0.63 -17.95
N GLU A 92 -11.52 0.72 -16.90
CA GLU A 92 -11.45 1.86 -15.99
C GLU A 92 -12.83 2.27 -15.47
N HIS A 93 -13.66 1.28 -15.16
CA HIS A 93 -15.05 1.46 -14.74
C HIS A 93 -15.48 0.39 -13.72
N TRP A 94 -16.64 0.57 -13.13
CA TRP A 94 -17.25 -0.44 -12.25
C TRP A 94 -17.52 -1.74 -13.02
N SER A 95 -17.20 -2.89 -12.41
CA SER A 95 -17.49 -4.21 -13.00
C SER A 95 -18.98 -4.52 -12.90
N THR A 96 -19.72 -4.24 -13.97
CA THR A 96 -21.16 -4.56 -14.06
C THR A 96 -21.40 -6.06 -13.97
N GLU A 97 -20.57 -6.86 -14.63
CA GLU A 97 -20.66 -8.32 -14.62
C GLU A 97 -20.57 -8.89 -13.19
N LEU A 98 -19.58 -8.42 -12.40
CA LEU A 98 -19.43 -8.84 -11.00
C LEU A 98 -20.61 -8.37 -10.15
N CYS A 99 -21.05 -7.13 -10.33
CA CYS A 99 -22.19 -6.58 -9.59
C CYS A 99 -23.48 -7.37 -9.86
N GLU A 100 -23.78 -7.68 -11.13
CA GLU A 100 -24.95 -8.46 -11.54
C GLU A 100 -24.91 -9.87 -10.95
N ALA A 101 -23.77 -10.56 -11.06
CA ALA A 101 -23.60 -11.91 -10.54
C ALA A 101 -23.77 -12.00 -9.01
N LEU A 102 -23.43 -10.93 -8.30
CA LEU A 102 -23.55 -10.83 -6.84
C LEU A 102 -24.85 -10.15 -6.36
N GLY A 103 -25.72 -9.70 -7.27
CA GLY A 103 -26.97 -9.00 -6.94
C GLY A 103 -26.73 -7.60 -6.34
N ILE A 104 -25.61 -6.95 -6.66
CA ILE A 104 -25.27 -5.60 -6.19
C ILE A 104 -25.85 -4.58 -7.18
N PRO A 105 -26.72 -3.66 -6.73
CA PRO A 105 -27.34 -2.68 -7.63
C PRO A 105 -26.33 -1.67 -8.19
N THR A 106 -26.07 -1.70 -9.49
CA THR A 106 -25.10 -0.81 -10.16
C THR A 106 -25.46 0.67 -10.09
N ARG A 107 -26.76 1.00 -9.91
CA ARG A 107 -27.25 2.37 -9.73
C ARG A 107 -26.64 3.10 -8.52
N LEU A 108 -26.10 2.36 -7.56
CA LEU A 108 -25.46 2.92 -6.37
C LEU A 108 -24.13 3.60 -6.69
N PHE A 109 -23.47 3.22 -7.75
CA PHE A 109 -22.15 3.72 -8.08
C PHE A 109 -22.21 4.98 -8.93
N MET A 110 -21.37 5.96 -8.58
CA MET A 110 -21.14 7.14 -9.40
C MET A 110 -20.10 6.84 -10.48
N PRO A 111 -20.16 7.52 -11.64
CA PRO A 111 -19.12 7.36 -12.67
C PRO A 111 -17.72 7.64 -12.10
N PRO A 112 -16.73 6.78 -12.35
CA PRO A 112 -15.36 7.04 -11.91
C PRO A 112 -14.75 8.19 -12.74
N LYS A 113 -13.89 8.98 -12.09
CA LYS A 113 -13.18 10.09 -12.73
C LYS A 113 -11.77 10.21 -12.14
N ALA A 114 -10.79 10.40 -13.00
CA ALA A 114 -9.42 10.65 -12.60
C ALA A 114 -9.31 11.90 -11.70
N PRO A 115 -8.34 11.96 -10.77
CA PRO A 115 -8.13 13.09 -9.86
C PRO A 115 -7.62 14.36 -10.58
N GLY A 116 -7.42 15.44 -9.85
CA GLY A 116 -6.83 16.69 -10.36
C GLY A 116 -7.83 17.62 -11.01
N TRP A 117 -9.02 17.78 -10.43
CA TRP A 117 -10.02 18.76 -10.89
C TRP A 117 -10.73 19.42 -9.71
N VAL A 118 -11.23 20.64 -9.94
CA VAL A 118 -11.99 21.40 -8.92
C VAL A 118 -13.39 20.82 -8.80
N LEU A 119 -13.75 20.33 -7.61
CA LEU A 119 -15.08 19.85 -7.28
C LEU A 119 -16.07 21.00 -7.14
N GLY A 120 -15.67 22.09 -6.50
CA GLY A 120 -16.48 23.28 -6.31
C GLY A 120 -15.85 24.24 -5.29
N PRO A 121 -16.48 25.40 -5.08
CA PRO A 121 -16.15 26.26 -3.93
C PRO A 121 -16.62 25.59 -2.63
N VAL A 122 -16.02 25.99 -1.53
CA VAL A 122 -16.52 25.62 -0.20
C VAL A 122 -17.93 26.17 -0.02
N HIS A 123 -18.82 25.35 0.55
CA HIS A 123 -20.21 25.74 0.78
C HIS A 123 -20.31 26.89 1.80
N PRO A 124 -21.18 27.92 1.60
CA PRO A 124 -21.28 29.07 2.49
C PRO A 124 -21.42 28.73 3.97
N ALA A 125 -22.18 27.69 4.33
CA ALA A 125 -22.33 27.27 5.72
C ALA A 125 -21.01 26.75 6.34
N VAL A 126 -20.08 26.21 5.53
CA VAL A 126 -18.74 25.80 5.96
C VAL A 126 -17.82 27.01 6.04
N GLU A 127 -17.93 27.95 5.08
CA GLU A 127 -17.19 29.23 5.13
C GLU A 127 -17.50 30.01 6.41
N ASP A 128 -18.80 30.13 6.76
CA ASP A 128 -19.27 30.82 7.96
C ASP A 128 -18.71 30.19 9.26
N GLN A 129 -18.58 28.87 9.30
CA GLN A 129 -18.08 28.15 10.48
C GLN A 129 -16.55 28.13 10.59
N THR A 130 -15.84 28.17 9.47
CA THR A 130 -14.39 27.90 9.42
C THR A 130 -13.55 29.10 9.01
N GLY A 131 -14.17 30.12 8.42
CA GLY A 131 -13.49 31.27 7.80
C GLY A 131 -12.81 30.93 6.45
N ALA A 132 -13.11 29.78 5.84
CA ALA A 132 -12.51 29.29 4.59
C ALA A 132 -13.09 30.00 3.34
N VAL A 133 -13.21 31.32 3.38
CA VAL A 133 -13.86 32.13 2.33
C VAL A 133 -13.12 32.02 1.00
N GLY A 134 -13.86 31.74 -0.06
CA GLY A 134 -13.33 31.67 -1.43
C GLY A 134 -12.42 30.47 -1.72
N MET A 135 -12.31 29.53 -0.81
CA MET A 135 -11.53 28.30 -1.02
C MET A 135 -12.23 27.38 -2.00
N LYS A 136 -11.42 26.63 -2.78
CA LYS A 136 -11.89 25.60 -3.70
C LYS A 136 -11.52 24.23 -3.16
N VAL A 137 -12.42 23.27 -3.33
CA VAL A 137 -12.17 21.86 -3.04
C VAL A 137 -11.74 21.18 -4.33
N VAL A 138 -10.60 20.48 -4.27
CA VAL A 138 -10.04 19.74 -5.41
C VAL A 138 -10.13 18.23 -5.13
N SER A 139 -10.60 17.48 -6.11
CA SER A 139 -10.52 16.02 -6.11
C SER A 139 -9.07 15.61 -6.36
N VAL A 140 -8.46 14.95 -5.39
CA VAL A 140 -7.09 14.44 -5.43
C VAL A 140 -7.10 12.92 -5.54
N ALA A 141 -5.95 12.29 -5.80
CA ALA A 141 -5.86 10.82 -5.71
C ALA A 141 -6.17 10.38 -4.28
N GLY A 142 -7.36 9.80 -4.08
CA GLY A 142 -7.90 9.42 -2.78
C GLY A 142 -7.23 8.17 -2.20
N HIS A 143 -6.64 7.32 -3.05
CA HIS A 143 -5.76 6.25 -2.62
C HIS A 143 -4.39 6.83 -2.24
N ASP A 144 -4.01 6.70 -0.98
CA ASP A 144 -2.80 7.32 -0.40
C ASP A 144 -1.51 6.91 -1.11
N SER A 145 -1.42 5.64 -1.55
CA SER A 145 -0.27 5.14 -2.31
C SER A 145 -0.20 5.75 -3.70
N ALA A 146 -1.33 5.97 -4.39
CA ALA A 146 -1.36 6.68 -5.67
C ALA A 146 -0.89 8.14 -5.51
N SER A 147 -1.33 8.82 -4.46
CA SER A 147 -0.82 10.14 -4.09
C SER A 147 0.70 10.12 -3.82
N ALA A 148 1.19 9.14 -3.03
CA ALA A 148 2.62 9.04 -2.74
C ALA A 148 3.46 8.83 -4.00
N VAL A 149 3.04 7.92 -4.89
CA VAL A 149 3.77 7.62 -6.14
C VAL A 149 3.77 8.80 -7.10
N ALA A 150 2.69 9.59 -7.14
CA ALA A 150 2.62 10.81 -7.93
C ALA A 150 3.70 11.84 -7.54
N ALA A 151 4.14 11.83 -6.28
CA ALA A 151 5.14 12.76 -5.77
C ALA A 151 6.59 12.30 -5.99
N ILE A 152 6.85 11.05 -6.36
CA ILE A 152 8.21 10.52 -6.43
C ILE A 152 9.01 11.17 -7.58
N PRO A 153 10.11 11.91 -7.27
CA PRO A 153 10.92 12.57 -8.30
C PRO A 153 11.51 11.58 -9.31
N GLY A 154 11.28 11.82 -10.60
CA GLY A 154 11.82 11.01 -11.69
C GLY A 154 11.39 9.54 -11.65
N PHE A 155 10.24 9.24 -11.01
CA PHE A 155 9.66 7.89 -11.04
C PHE A 155 9.06 7.61 -12.43
N GLY A 156 8.99 6.33 -12.79
CA GLY A 156 8.48 5.87 -14.08
C GLY A 156 8.74 4.37 -14.25
N LYS A 157 8.67 3.92 -15.51
CA LYS A 157 8.89 2.51 -15.86
C LYS A 157 10.23 1.97 -15.36
N ASN A 158 10.31 0.67 -15.14
CA ASN A 158 11.51 -0.05 -14.68
C ASN A 158 11.98 0.36 -13.27
N LYS A 159 11.16 1.03 -12.50
CA LYS A 159 11.47 1.40 -11.12
C LYS A 159 10.46 0.79 -10.17
N LEU A 160 10.96 0.25 -9.07
CA LEU A 160 10.14 -0.28 -7.99
C LEU A 160 9.97 0.79 -6.93
N TYR A 161 8.74 1.25 -6.70
CA TYR A 161 8.48 2.09 -5.53
C TYR A 161 8.21 1.23 -4.29
N VAL A 162 8.60 1.74 -3.14
CA VAL A 162 8.29 1.17 -1.82
C VAL A 162 7.80 2.30 -0.92
N CYS A 163 6.50 2.40 -0.75
CA CYS A 163 5.87 3.25 0.26
C CYS A 163 5.96 2.51 1.61
N LEU A 164 7.02 2.76 2.36
CA LEU A 164 7.37 1.97 3.53
C LEU A 164 6.81 2.61 4.80
N GLY A 165 5.81 1.99 5.38
CA GLY A 165 5.12 2.39 6.62
C GLY A 165 4.87 1.19 7.53
N THR A 166 3.88 1.27 8.41
CA THR A 166 3.42 0.13 9.23
C THR A 166 3.11 -1.07 8.35
N ASN A 167 2.32 -0.86 7.31
CA ASN A 167 2.26 -1.72 6.14
C ASN A 167 3.04 -1.04 5.02
N ALA A 168 3.72 -1.82 4.20
CA ALA A 168 4.33 -1.33 2.98
C ALA A 168 3.43 -1.63 1.79
N ASN A 169 3.40 -0.69 0.85
CA ASN A 169 2.85 -0.86 -0.48
C ASN A 169 4.02 -0.70 -1.46
N MET A 170 4.25 -1.70 -2.30
CA MET A 170 5.36 -1.68 -3.26
C MET A 170 4.91 -2.19 -4.63
N GLY A 171 5.42 -1.58 -5.68
CA GLY A 171 5.02 -1.95 -7.03
C GLY A 171 5.72 -1.17 -8.11
N VAL A 172 5.25 -1.35 -9.33
CA VAL A 172 5.78 -0.76 -10.55
C VAL A 172 4.68 -0.03 -11.32
N GLU A 173 5.07 0.98 -12.10
CA GLU A 173 4.18 1.67 -13.01
C GLU A 173 4.11 0.94 -14.36
N THR A 174 2.89 0.75 -14.88
CA THR A 174 2.62 0.02 -16.12
C THR A 174 1.59 0.77 -16.97
N ASP A 175 1.56 0.48 -18.30
CA ASP A 175 0.58 1.06 -19.23
C ASP A 175 -0.73 0.28 -19.29
N ARG A 176 -0.81 -0.84 -18.60
CA ARG A 176 -1.99 -1.70 -18.55
C ARG A 176 -2.02 -2.46 -17.23
N PRO A 177 -3.21 -2.84 -16.74
CA PRO A 177 -3.31 -3.68 -15.56
C PRO A 177 -2.74 -5.08 -15.86
N ASP A 178 -2.14 -5.71 -14.87
CA ASP A 178 -1.73 -7.10 -14.94
C ASP A 178 -2.79 -7.99 -14.24
N ILE A 179 -3.52 -8.75 -15.04
CA ILE A 179 -4.53 -9.72 -14.60
C ILE A 179 -4.14 -11.16 -14.95
N SER A 180 -2.84 -11.39 -15.17
CA SER A 180 -2.31 -12.71 -15.50
C SER A 180 -2.42 -13.68 -14.33
N ASP A 181 -2.36 -14.99 -14.66
CA ASP A 181 -2.27 -16.04 -13.65
C ASP A 181 -1.01 -15.91 -12.79
N ALA A 182 0.07 -15.31 -13.32
CA ALA A 182 1.27 -15.00 -12.56
C ALA A 182 0.99 -13.90 -11.53
N ALA A 183 0.36 -12.79 -11.93
CA ALA A 183 0.00 -11.72 -11.00
C ALA A 183 -0.91 -12.25 -9.87
N TYR A 184 -1.93 -13.04 -10.21
CA TYR A 184 -2.80 -13.69 -9.23
C TYR A 184 -2.03 -14.59 -8.27
N ARG A 185 -1.24 -15.53 -8.80
CA ARG A 185 -0.48 -16.53 -8.00
C ARG A 185 0.53 -15.89 -7.05
N TYR A 186 1.20 -14.82 -7.50
CA TYR A 186 2.22 -14.15 -6.70
C TYR A 186 1.68 -12.95 -5.90
N GLY A 187 0.37 -12.80 -5.81
CA GLY A 187 -0.28 -11.85 -4.93
C GLY A 187 -0.20 -10.39 -5.40
N PHE A 188 0.02 -10.13 -6.70
CA PHE A 188 -0.01 -8.79 -7.26
C PHE A 188 -1.42 -8.30 -7.53
N LYS A 189 -1.66 -7.05 -7.25
CA LYS A 189 -2.91 -6.32 -7.45
C LYS A 189 -2.67 -5.13 -8.37
N ASN A 190 -3.76 -4.57 -8.86
CA ASN A 190 -3.72 -3.36 -9.66
C ASN A 190 -4.24 -2.16 -8.87
N SER A 191 -3.76 -0.97 -9.22
CA SER A 191 -4.27 0.32 -8.81
C SER A 191 -4.16 1.31 -9.96
N LEU A 192 -5.03 2.32 -9.97
CA LEU A 192 -4.84 3.47 -10.86
C LEU A 192 -3.79 4.40 -10.26
N GLN A 193 -2.89 4.88 -11.10
CA GLN A 193 -1.86 5.83 -10.72
C GLN A 193 -2.42 7.27 -10.60
N GLY A 194 -3.53 7.53 -11.32
CA GLY A 194 -4.22 8.82 -11.34
C GLY A 194 -4.28 9.47 -12.72
N GLU A 195 -3.37 9.13 -13.64
CA GLU A 195 -3.49 9.47 -15.06
C GLU A 195 -4.28 8.39 -15.79
N PRO A 196 -5.14 8.72 -16.77
CA PRO A 196 -5.79 7.73 -17.62
C PRO A 196 -4.77 6.83 -18.32
N GLY A 197 -4.98 5.51 -18.30
CA GLY A 197 -4.08 4.53 -18.91
C GLY A 197 -2.77 4.33 -18.16
N ALA A 198 -2.62 4.85 -16.95
CA ALA A 198 -1.47 4.61 -16.09
C ALA A 198 -1.87 3.80 -14.84
N PHE A 199 -1.20 2.67 -14.64
CA PHE A 199 -1.52 1.71 -13.60
C PHE A 199 -0.32 1.46 -12.70
N LEU A 200 -0.61 0.99 -11.50
CA LEU A 200 0.37 0.44 -10.57
C LEU A 200 0.06 -1.05 -10.39
N VAL A 201 1.03 -1.91 -10.65
CA VAL A 201 0.98 -3.33 -10.29
C VAL A 201 1.76 -3.49 -9.00
N TYR A 202 1.08 -3.89 -7.93
CA TYR A 202 1.63 -3.75 -6.58
C TYR A 202 1.24 -4.87 -5.63
N GLN A 203 1.95 -4.92 -4.51
CA GLN A 203 1.66 -5.77 -3.36
C GLN A 203 1.73 -4.99 -2.06
N ASP A 204 1.01 -5.49 -1.04
CA ASP A 204 1.13 -5.02 0.35
C ASP A 204 1.78 -6.10 1.21
N PHE A 205 2.55 -5.65 2.20
CA PHE A 205 3.08 -6.53 3.24
C PHE A 205 3.25 -5.78 4.55
N PRO A 206 3.16 -6.46 5.72
CA PRO A 206 3.45 -5.84 7.00
C PRO A 206 4.96 -5.57 7.10
N ALA A 207 5.34 -4.30 7.16
CA ALA A 207 6.75 -3.89 7.26
C ALA A 207 7.10 -3.45 8.69
N PHE A 208 6.84 -2.18 9.03
CA PHE A 208 7.09 -1.70 10.40
C PHE A 208 6.07 -2.18 11.43
N LEU A 209 5.09 -3.00 11.04
CA LEU A 209 4.14 -3.58 11.98
C LEU A 209 4.87 -4.27 13.15
N LEU A 210 5.84 -5.13 12.84
CA LEU A 210 6.60 -5.87 13.86
C LEU A 210 7.55 -4.96 14.62
N VAL A 211 8.26 -4.04 13.95
CA VAL A 211 9.12 -3.04 14.60
C VAL A 211 8.33 -2.19 15.59
N ASN A 212 7.13 -1.74 15.21
CA ASN A 212 6.26 -0.97 16.08
C ASN A 212 5.72 -1.81 17.26
N ALA A 213 5.42 -3.09 17.01
CA ALA A 213 4.92 -3.99 18.04
C ALA A 213 5.98 -4.28 19.11
N VAL A 214 7.23 -4.59 18.71
CA VAL A 214 8.31 -4.80 19.68
C VAL A 214 8.64 -3.52 20.44
N LYS A 215 8.68 -2.37 19.78
CA LYS A 215 8.87 -1.06 20.44
C LYS A 215 7.78 -0.79 21.48
N LYS A 216 6.52 -1.10 21.15
CA LYS A 216 5.39 -0.92 22.07
C LYS A 216 5.52 -1.83 23.30
N GLU A 217 5.95 -3.07 23.12
CA GLU A 217 6.16 -4.00 24.22
C GLU A 217 7.32 -3.56 25.11
N TRP A 218 8.44 -3.12 24.55
CA TRP A 218 9.55 -2.55 25.31
C TRP A 218 9.18 -1.27 26.07
N ALA A 219 8.34 -0.43 25.48
CA ALA A 219 7.85 0.78 26.17
C ALA A 219 7.00 0.42 27.41
N GLN A 220 6.26 -0.67 27.40
CA GLN A 220 5.53 -1.18 28.58
C GLN A 220 6.51 -1.66 29.69
N GLN A 221 7.73 -2.05 29.31
CA GLN A 221 8.80 -2.44 30.21
C GLN A 221 9.70 -1.25 30.63
N GLY A 222 9.34 -0.02 30.22
CA GLY A 222 10.08 1.20 30.55
C GLY A 222 11.13 1.62 29.52
N ASN A 223 11.29 0.89 28.42
CA ASN A 223 12.28 1.17 27.37
C ASN A 223 11.61 1.84 26.16
N THR A 224 11.70 3.17 26.05
CA THR A 224 11.15 3.93 24.91
C THR A 224 12.27 4.41 24.01
N TYR A 225 12.10 4.22 22.70
CA TYR A 225 13.12 4.56 21.70
C TYR A 225 12.58 5.53 20.65
N SER A 226 13.32 6.60 20.37
CA SER A 226 13.08 7.51 19.24
C SER A 226 13.43 6.83 17.91
N TYR A 227 13.11 7.48 16.79
CA TYR A 227 13.51 7.00 15.47
C TYR A 227 15.03 6.92 15.32
N ASP A 228 15.75 7.97 15.76
CA ASP A 228 17.22 8.02 15.69
C ASP A 228 17.87 6.94 16.54
N GLN A 229 17.33 6.65 17.73
CA GLN A 229 17.82 5.57 18.59
C GLN A 229 17.61 4.19 17.94
N VAL A 230 16.48 3.97 17.27
CA VAL A 230 16.21 2.72 16.53
C VAL A 230 17.19 2.55 15.37
N GLU A 231 17.45 3.62 14.63
CA GLU A 231 18.46 3.63 13.55
C GLU A 231 19.84 3.30 14.07
N GLN A 232 20.29 3.99 15.13
CA GLN A 232 21.59 3.75 15.78
C GLN A 232 21.71 2.33 16.31
N MET A 233 20.67 1.80 16.95
CA MET A 233 20.66 0.43 17.47
C MET A 233 20.81 -0.59 16.33
N ALA A 234 20.16 -0.37 15.19
CA ALA A 234 20.27 -1.25 14.01
C ALA A 234 21.66 -1.18 13.38
N GLU A 235 22.30 0.00 13.38
CA GLU A 235 23.64 0.21 12.84
C GLU A 235 24.72 -0.45 13.71
N GLU A 236 24.65 -0.28 15.03
CA GLU A 236 25.63 -0.79 15.98
C GLU A 236 25.53 -2.30 16.23
N ALA A 237 24.33 -2.87 16.06
CA ALA A 237 24.10 -4.29 16.28
C ALA A 237 24.76 -5.14 15.19
N ARG A 238 25.24 -6.31 15.57
CA ARG A 238 25.68 -7.34 14.62
C ARG A 238 24.49 -8.11 14.09
N SER A 239 24.54 -8.51 12.81
CA SER A 239 23.58 -9.46 12.27
C SER A 239 23.72 -10.81 12.97
N VAL A 240 22.59 -11.38 13.34
CA VAL A 240 22.53 -12.77 13.83
C VAL A 240 22.14 -13.73 12.71
N HIS A 241 22.05 -13.25 11.46
CA HIS A 241 21.66 -14.02 10.27
C HIS A 241 20.34 -14.77 10.46
N SER A 242 19.39 -14.11 11.11
CA SER A 242 18.04 -14.65 11.35
C SER A 242 16.99 -13.76 10.71
N TYR A 243 15.98 -14.39 10.13
CA TYR A 243 14.96 -13.72 9.34
C TYR A 243 13.58 -14.23 9.72
N VAL A 244 12.61 -13.34 9.76
CA VAL A 244 11.22 -13.68 10.07
C VAL A 244 10.33 -13.64 8.83
N ASN A 245 9.37 -14.55 8.74
CA ASN A 245 8.29 -14.43 7.78
C ASN A 245 7.35 -13.31 8.24
N LEU A 246 7.42 -12.14 7.59
CA LEU A 246 6.62 -10.96 7.97
C LEU A 246 5.11 -11.21 7.88
N LYS A 247 4.67 -12.20 7.11
CA LYS A 247 3.24 -12.57 6.95
C LYS A 247 2.81 -13.73 7.85
N ASP A 248 3.64 -14.21 8.79
CA ASP A 248 3.23 -15.27 9.69
C ASP A 248 1.94 -14.87 10.45
N PRO A 249 0.88 -15.70 10.38
CA PRO A 249 -0.41 -15.37 10.99
C PRO A 249 -0.36 -15.10 12.49
N ARG A 250 0.62 -15.67 13.21
CA ARG A 250 0.81 -15.45 14.67
C ARG A 250 1.09 -13.99 14.99
N PHE A 251 1.76 -13.26 14.09
CA PHE A 251 2.08 -11.84 14.29
C PHE A 251 0.89 -10.91 14.04
N LEU A 252 -0.10 -11.37 13.29
CA LEU A 252 -1.30 -10.59 12.97
C LEU A 252 -2.42 -10.76 14.01
N LYS A 253 -2.35 -11.81 14.83
CA LYS A 253 -3.37 -12.17 15.82
C LYS A 253 -3.03 -11.75 17.26
N ALA A 254 -2.05 -10.87 17.46
CA ALA A 254 -1.39 -10.57 18.72
C ALA A 254 -2.32 -10.45 19.94
N HIS A 255 -2.60 -11.60 20.56
CA HIS A 255 -3.03 -11.72 21.96
C HIS A 255 -1.83 -12.30 22.72
N GLY A 256 -0.90 -11.45 23.21
CA GLY A 256 0.28 -11.89 23.94
C GLY A 256 1.53 -11.07 23.63
N SER A 257 2.71 -11.57 24.03
CA SER A 257 3.99 -10.96 23.75
C SER A 257 4.39 -11.18 22.27
N ILE A 258 4.68 -10.10 21.56
CA ILE A 258 5.20 -10.20 20.19
C ILE A 258 6.64 -10.75 20.19
N ILE A 259 7.42 -10.48 21.22
CA ILE A 259 8.78 -10.97 21.35
C ILE A 259 8.79 -12.49 21.56
N GLU A 260 7.86 -13.02 22.37
CA GLU A 260 7.68 -14.47 22.53
C GLU A 260 7.31 -15.12 21.19
N ALA A 261 6.32 -14.57 20.47
CA ALA A 261 5.91 -15.09 19.15
C ALA A 261 7.05 -15.08 18.11
N LEU A 262 7.86 -14.02 18.09
CA LEU A 262 9.05 -13.93 17.24
C LEU A 262 10.13 -14.95 17.66
N THR A 263 10.34 -15.13 18.97
CA THR A 263 11.29 -16.11 19.51
C THR A 263 10.90 -17.54 19.14
N GLU A 264 9.63 -17.88 19.29
CA GLU A 264 9.10 -19.17 18.88
C GLU A 264 9.28 -19.43 17.38
N HIS A 265 8.97 -18.42 16.53
CA HIS A 265 9.15 -18.51 15.08
C HIS A 265 10.62 -18.80 14.71
N LEU A 266 11.56 -18.09 15.31
CA LEU A 266 12.99 -18.31 15.06
C LEU A 266 13.45 -19.69 15.56
N ALA A 267 12.98 -20.13 16.73
CA ALA A 267 13.32 -21.45 17.29
C ALA A 267 12.78 -22.60 16.41
N GLU A 268 11.53 -22.50 15.94
CA GLU A 268 10.91 -23.47 15.06
C GLU A 268 11.65 -23.64 13.72
N THR A 269 12.25 -22.56 13.22
CA THR A 269 13.05 -22.53 12.00
C THR A 269 14.56 -22.81 12.25
N GLY A 270 14.94 -23.12 13.49
CA GLY A 270 16.33 -23.43 13.88
C GLY A 270 17.28 -22.24 13.77
N GLN A 271 16.75 -21.02 13.85
CA GLN A 271 17.51 -19.80 13.73
C GLN A 271 17.97 -19.26 15.09
N THR A 272 19.02 -18.45 15.10
CA THR A 272 19.52 -17.77 16.32
C THR A 272 18.53 -16.70 16.78
N VAL A 273 18.16 -16.73 18.07
CA VAL A 273 17.30 -15.71 18.67
C VAL A 273 18.14 -14.47 19.02
N PRO A 274 17.78 -13.26 18.59
CA PRO A 274 18.44 -12.02 19.00
C PRO A 274 18.44 -11.86 20.53
N ALA A 275 19.58 -11.46 21.09
CA ALA A 275 19.76 -11.33 22.54
C ALA A 275 19.54 -9.90 23.06
N THR A 276 19.71 -8.89 22.20
CA THR A 276 19.59 -7.48 22.56
C THR A 276 18.51 -6.78 21.72
N HIS A 277 18.00 -5.63 22.21
CA HIS A 277 17.05 -4.83 21.45
C HIS A 277 17.60 -4.39 20.08
N GLY A 278 18.89 -4.07 20.01
CA GLY A 278 19.56 -3.72 18.76
C GLY A 278 19.58 -4.87 17.76
N GLU A 279 19.91 -6.09 18.20
CA GLU A 279 19.86 -7.29 17.35
C GLU A 279 18.44 -7.61 16.87
N TRP A 280 17.41 -7.39 17.69
CA TRP A 280 16.01 -7.52 17.27
C TRP A 280 15.65 -6.53 16.16
N ILE A 281 15.99 -5.25 16.33
CA ILE A 281 15.72 -4.24 15.28
C ILE A 281 16.50 -4.61 14.01
N ARG A 282 17.76 -5.02 14.14
CA ARG A 282 18.59 -5.44 13.02
C ARG A 282 17.96 -6.62 12.27
N CYS A 283 17.56 -7.66 12.97
CA CYS A 283 16.87 -8.84 12.42
C CYS A 283 15.59 -8.45 11.66
N LEU A 284 14.77 -7.57 12.21
CA LEU A 284 13.55 -7.10 11.57
C LEU A 284 13.85 -6.25 10.32
N PHE A 285 14.86 -5.38 10.35
CA PHE A 285 15.27 -4.60 9.18
C PHE A 285 15.81 -5.49 8.07
N GLU A 286 16.65 -6.47 8.40
CA GLU A 286 17.15 -7.47 7.45
C GLU A 286 16.00 -8.31 6.86
N SER A 287 15.01 -8.67 7.66
CA SER A 287 13.82 -9.38 7.20
C SER A 287 12.98 -8.54 6.22
N ILE A 288 12.82 -7.23 6.48
CA ILE A 288 12.15 -6.31 5.56
C ILE A 288 12.92 -6.19 4.24
N ALA A 289 14.25 -6.05 4.31
CA ALA A 289 15.09 -5.97 3.10
C ALA A 289 15.01 -7.25 2.25
N MET A 290 15.05 -8.43 2.89
CA MET A 290 14.89 -9.72 2.22
C MET A 290 13.50 -9.89 1.58
N TRP A 291 12.46 -9.41 2.25
CA TRP A 291 11.12 -9.44 1.70
C TRP A 291 10.99 -8.56 0.45
N ILE A 292 11.58 -7.35 0.48
CA ILE A 292 11.62 -6.45 -0.68
C ILE A 292 12.43 -7.09 -1.82
N LYS A 293 13.59 -7.73 -1.53
CA LYS A 293 14.37 -8.51 -2.50
C LYS A 293 13.50 -9.54 -3.21
N GLN A 294 12.79 -10.39 -2.44
CA GLN A 294 11.91 -11.41 -3.00
C GLN A 294 10.89 -10.81 -3.96
N LYS A 295 10.24 -9.70 -3.55
CA LYS A 295 9.22 -9.07 -4.40
C LYS A 295 9.80 -8.40 -5.64
N ALA A 296 10.99 -7.83 -5.55
CA ALA A 296 11.72 -7.34 -6.72
C ALA A 296 12.05 -8.47 -7.72
N LEU A 297 12.47 -9.64 -7.21
CA LEU A 297 12.68 -10.83 -8.04
C LEU A 297 11.37 -11.31 -8.69
N HIS A 298 10.24 -11.31 -7.97
CA HIS A 298 8.95 -11.66 -8.55
C HIS A 298 8.52 -10.70 -9.68
N VAL A 299 8.74 -9.39 -9.51
CA VAL A 299 8.49 -8.40 -10.57
C VAL A 299 9.33 -8.73 -11.81
N MET A 300 10.63 -8.97 -11.63
CA MET A 300 11.56 -9.24 -12.75
C MET A 300 11.29 -10.58 -13.42
N GLU A 301 11.12 -11.65 -12.64
CA GLU A 301 11.08 -13.01 -13.17
C GLU A 301 9.68 -13.52 -13.50
N LYS A 302 8.65 -13.11 -12.72
CA LYS A 302 7.29 -13.64 -12.85
C LYS A 302 6.38 -12.72 -13.65
N LEU A 303 6.56 -11.40 -13.50
CA LEU A 303 5.85 -10.41 -14.32
C LEU A 303 6.65 -9.98 -15.55
N ASN A 304 7.91 -10.41 -15.66
CA ASN A 304 8.82 -10.07 -16.76
C ASN A 304 8.98 -8.55 -16.98
N ILE A 305 9.07 -7.81 -15.87
CA ILE A 305 9.30 -6.36 -15.87
C ILE A 305 10.70 -6.10 -15.34
N PRO A 306 11.64 -5.57 -16.17
CA PRO A 306 12.98 -5.28 -15.71
C PRO A 306 12.98 -4.16 -14.67
N LEU A 307 13.85 -4.27 -13.66
CA LEU A 307 14.03 -3.24 -12.65
C LEU A 307 15.44 -2.66 -12.72
N GLU A 308 15.53 -1.34 -12.69
CA GLU A 308 16.78 -0.59 -12.71
C GLU A 308 17.06 0.13 -11.38
N GLU A 309 16.02 0.39 -10.59
CA GLU A 309 16.10 1.18 -9.37
C GLU A 309 14.97 0.83 -8.41
N ILE A 310 15.25 0.95 -7.10
CA ILE A 310 14.23 0.98 -6.05
C ILE A 310 14.11 2.40 -5.50
N VAL A 311 12.89 2.85 -5.23
CA VAL A 311 12.64 4.17 -4.62
C VAL A 311 11.82 4.00 -3.34
N VAL A 312 12.43 4.30 -2.19
CA VAL A 312 11.80 4.21 -0.87
C VAL A 312 11.28 5.58 -0.44
N VAL A 313 10.00 5.65 -0.09
CA VAL A 313 9.35 6.88 0.39
C VAL A 313 8.53 6.60 1.65
N ASN A 314 7.96 7.65 2.23
CA ASN A 314 7.23 7.63 3.49
C ASN A 314 8.13 7.29 4.70
N GLY A 315 7.58 6.69 5.76
CA GLY A 315 8.27 6.49 7.05
C GLY A 315 9.61 5.73 6.97
N GLY A 316 9.75 4.81 6.00
CA GLY A 316 10.99 4.08 5.78
C GLY A 316 12.16 4.95 5.34
N ALA A 317 11.90 6.12 4.76
CA ALA A 317 12.94 7.07 4.36
C ALA A 317 13.71 7.68 5.54
N TRP A 318 13.21 7.52 6.77
CA TRP A 318 13.88 7.92 8.00
C TRP A 318 15.00 6.97 8.45
N TYR A 319 15.16 5.80 7.80
CA TYR A 319 16.10 4.76 8.20
C TYR A 319 17.13 4.47 7.09
N PRO A 320 18.19 5.31 6.96
CA PRO A 320 19.24 5.11 5.96
C PRO A 320 19.87 3.71 5.99
N GLN A 321 20.04 3.13 7.18
CA GLN A 321 20.57 1.78 7.31
C GLN A 321 19.67 0.72 6.69
N LEU A 322 18.35 0.79 6.92
CA LEU A 322 17.40 -0.10 6.26
C LEU A 322 17.42 0.08 4.74
N VAL A 323 17.46 1.33 4.26
CA VAL A 323 17.52 1.62 2.81
C VAL A 323 18.79 1.05 2.20
N GLN A 324 19.93 1.15 2.88
CA GLN A 324 21.17 0.53 2.42
C GLN A 324 21.06 -1.01 2.39
N MET A 325 20.43 -1.64 3.40
CA MET A 325 20.17 -3.08 3.38
C MET A 325 19.25 -3.49 2.21
N ILE A 326 18.27 -2.68 1.87
CA ILE A 326 17.40 -2.92 0.70
C ILE A 326 18.23 -2.89 -0.58
N SER A 327 19.10 -1.90 -0.75
CA SER A 327 20.00 -1.80 -1.90
C SER A 327 20.95 -2.98 -1.97
N ASP A 328 21.61 -3.30 -0.87
CA ASP A 328 22.58 -4.39 -0.76
C ASP A 328 21.91 -5.76 -1.06
N ALA A 329 20.74 -6.02 -0.48
CA ALA A 329 20.01 -7.27 -0.65
C ALA A 329 19.46 -7.46 -2.07
N SER A 330 18.90 -6.41 -2.65
CA SER A 330 18.28 -6.47 -3.99
C SER A 330 19.30 -6.39 -5.13
N HIS A 331 20.52 -5.95 -4.88
CA HIS A 331 21.54 -5.59 -5.85
C HIS A 331 21.13 -4.47 -6.82
N LEU A 332 20.15 -3.65 -6.42
CA LEU A 332 19.66 -2.52 -7.20
C LEU A 332 20.04 -1.20 -6.52
N PRO A 333 20.47 -0.19 -7.30
CA PRO A 333 20.56 1.18 -6.80
C PRO A 333 19.23 1.56 -6.13
N THR A 334 19.31 2.21 -4.99
CA THR A 334 18.13 2.61 -4.24
C THR A 334 18.17 4.10 -3.94
N ARG A 335 17.08 4.82 -4.23
CA ARG A 335 16.89 6.20 -3.77
C ARG A 335 15.92 6.24 -2.62
N SER A 336 16.14 7.16 -1.68
CA SER A 336 15.23 7.35 -0.55
C SER A 336 15.06 8.81 -0.20
N GLY A 337 13.84 9.17 0.17
CA GLY A 337 13.49 10.51 0.61
C GLY A 337 11.98 10.69 0.77
N MET A 338 11.56 11.92 0.95
CA MET A 338 10.14 12.30 1.02
C MET A 338 9.34 11.47 2.05
N PRO A 339 9.65 11.58 3.35
CA PRO A 339 8.96 10.84 4.39
C PRO A 339 7.45 11.14 4.48
N TYR A 340 6.99 12.18 3.80
CA TYR A 340 5.59 12.60 3.69
C TYR A 340 5.09 12.59 2.23
N ALA A 341 5.54 11.64 1.42
CA ALA A 341 5.22 11.58 0.00
C ALA A 341 3.71 11.63 -0.29
N THR A 342 2.88 10.96 0.51
CA THR A 342 1.42 11.00 0.39
C THR A 342 0.86 12.43 0.51
N LEU A 343 1.32 13.20 1.48
CA LEU A 343 0.87 14.60 1.67
C LEU A 343 1.35 15.50 0.53
N ILE A 344 2.58 15.29 0.06
CA ILE A 344 3.14 16.04 -1.07
C ILE A 344 2.36 15.70 -2.35
N GLY A 345 2.04 14.44 -2.59
CA GLY A 345 1.23 14.03 -3.73
C GLY A 345 -0.17 14.61 -3.70
N ASN A 346 -0.81 14.64 -2.53
CA ASN A 346 -2.09 15.32 -2.35
C ASN A 346 -2.01 16.82 -2.75
N LEU A 347 -0.95 17.51 -2.30
CA LEU A 347 -0.71 18.92 -2.69
C LEU A 347 -0.49 19.06 -4.20
N LEU A 348 0.28 18.19 -4.81
CA LEU A 348 0.56 18.23 -6.25
C LEU A 348 -0.72 18.03 -7.07
N TRP A 349 -1.60 17.12 -6.67
CA TRP A 349 -2.91 16.95 -7.28
C TRP A 349 -3.80 18.19 -7.13
N GLN A 350 -3.73 18.90 -6.01
CA GLN A 350 -4.42 20.18 -5.86
C GLN A 350 -3.87 21.24 -6.84
N LEU A 351 -2.55 21.34 -6.96
CA LEU A 351 -1.91 22.25 -7.93
C LEU A 351 -2.32 21.93 -9.37
N ARG A 352 -2.46 20.62 -9.70
CA ARG A 352 -2.98 20.19 -10.99
C ARG A 352 -4.44 20.62 -11.20
N GLY A 353 -5.32 20.40 -10.23
CA GLY A 353 -6.71 20.81 -10.30
C GLY A 353 -6.89 22.32 -10.44
N LEU A 354 -5.92 23.09 -9.94
CA LEU A 354 -5.86 24.54 -10.07
C LEU A 354 -5.11 25.02 -11.34
N ASN A 355 -4.69 24.10 -12.22
CA ASN A 355 -3.94 24.36 -13.45
C ASN A 355 -2.58 25.08 -13.23
N VAL A 356 -1.95 24.85 -12.08
CA VAL A 356 -0.58 25.33 -11.79
C VAL A 356 0.46 24.38 -12.43
N VAL A 357 0.15 23.09 -12.48
CA VAL A 357 0.87 22.06 -13.22
C VAL A 357 -0.12 21.30 -14.10
N SER A 358 0.33 20.79 -15.26
CA SER A 358 -0.54 20.22 -16.30
C SER A 358 -0.43 18.70 -16.46
N SER A 359 0.66 18.10 -15.95
CA SER A 359 0.95 16.67 -16.15
C SER A 359 1.58 16.05 -14.91
N MET A 360 1.61 14.71 -14.87
CA MET A 360 2.34 13.94 -13.86
C MET A 360 3.84 14.24 -13.92
N GLU A 361 4.38 14.43 -15.09
CA GLU A 361 5.79 14.79 -15.29
C GLU A 361 6.10 16.14 -14.61
N GLU A 362 5.31 17.17 -14.86
CA GLU A 362 5.46 18.47 -14.17
C GLU A 362 5.29 18.38 -12.65
N MET A 363 4.39 17.52 -12.16
CA MET A 363 4.26 17.26 -10.72
C MET A 363 5.54 16.67 -10.15
N ARG A 364 6.10 15.65 -10.80
CA ARG A 364 7.37 14.98 -10.41
C ARG A 364 8.57 15.91 -10.52
N ASP A 365 8.62 16.76 -11.53
CA ASP A 365 9.66 17.78 -11.69
C ASP A 365 9.60 18.86 -10.61
N LEU A 366 8.40 19.27 -10.23
CA LEU A 366 8.22 20.20 -9.11
C LEU A 366 8.69 19.55 -7.80
N ALA A 367 8.35 18.28 -7.58
CA ALA A 367 8.83 17.53 -6.41
C ALA A 367 10.37 17.39 -6.43
N ALA A 368 10.99 17.11 -7.60
CA ALA A 368 12.43 16.98 -7.74
C ALA A 368 13.19 18.27 -7.39
N ARG A 369 12.60 19.41 -7.71
CA ARG A 369 13.20 20.74 -7.39
C ARG A 369 12.98 21.12 -5.91
N SER A 370 11.97 20.54 -5.26
CA SER A 370 11.57 20.90 -3.89
C SER A 370 12.17 19.97 -2.83
N PHE A 371 12.45 18.73 -3.17
CA PHE A 371 12.87 17.70 -2.22
C PHE A 371 14.12 16.96 -2.69
N ARG A 372 15.02 16.70 -1.75
CA ARG A 372 16.22 15.89 -2.03
C ARG A 372 15.92 14.41 -1.82
N MET A 373 16.49 13.58 -2.70
CA MET A 373 16.56 12.14 -2.55
C MET A 373 18.00 11.73 -2.29
N ASN A 374 18.23 10.85 -1.31
CA ASN A 374 19.52 10.23 -1.05
C ASN A 374 19.67 9.00 -1.95
N SER A 375 20.89 8.72 -2.43
CA SER A 375 21.20 7.55 -3.25
C SER A 375 22.04 6.56 -2.48
N PHE A 376 21.76 5.28 -2.66
CA PHE A 376 22.41 4.15 -2.02
C PHE A 376 22.79 3.14 -3.10
N GLU A 377 24.09 2.87 -3.23
CA GLU A 377 24.59 1.87 -4.15
C GLU A 377 24.77 0.53 -3.45
N PRO A 378 24.51 -0.60 -4.14
CA PRO A 378 24.69 -1.94 -3.58
C PRO A 378 26.15 -2.17 -3.16
N ARG A 379 26.36 -2.65 -1.94
CA ARG A 379 27.68 -3.01 -1.38
C ARG A 379 27.80 -4.52 -1.31
N LYS A 380 28.99 -5.05 -1.57
CA LYS A 380 29.28 -6.51 -1.51
C LYS A 380 29.81 -6.96 -0.12
N SER A 381 29.35 -6.31 0.94
CA SER A 381 29.86 -6.56 2.31
C SER A 381 29.18 -7.71 3.04
N TYR A 382 28.16 -8.34 2.43
CA TYR A 382 27.30 -9.32 3.07
C TYR A 382 26.75 -10.33 2.04
N ASP A 383 26.62 -11.60 2.42
CA ASP A 383 26.10 -12.67 1.54
C ASP A 383 24.56 -12.75 1.58
N TRP A 384 23.92 -11.70 1.06
CA TRP A 384 22.45 -11.64 0.98
C TRP A 384 21.84 -12.78 0.15
N ASP A 385 22.53 -13.25 -0.88
CA ASP A 385 22.01 -14.32 -1.75
C ASP A 385 22.07 -15.70 -1.07
N GLY A 386 23.14 -15.96 -0.33
CA GLY A 386 23.27 -17.16 0.47
C GLY A 386 22.21 -17.23 1.56
N ASP A 387 21.98 -16.14 2.27
CA ASP A 387 20.97 -16.09 3.32
C ASP A 387 19.54 -16.11 2.76
N TYR A 388 19.28 -15.47 1.61
CA TYR A 388 18.01 -15.58 0.91
C TYR A 388 17.70 -17.03 0.51
N SER A 389 18.70 -17.74 -0.02
CA SER A 389 18.56 -19.15 -0.41
C SER A 389 18.24 -20.05 0.79
N LYS A 390 18.87 -19.80 1.95
CA LYS A 390 18.52 -20.48 3.20
C LYS A 390 17.09 -20.16 3.64
N GLY A 391 16.69 -18.91 3.57
CA GLY A 391 15.33 -18.49 3.91
C GLY A 391 14.24 -19.15 3.05
N ILE A 392 14.50 -19.36 1.75
CA ILE A 392 13.62 -20.15 0.88
C ILE A 392 13.52 -21.60 1.37
N GLN A 393 14.65 -22.24 1.71
CA GLN A 393 14.67 -23.61 2.23
C GLN A 393 13.91 -23.78 3.54
N MET A 394 13.90 -22.74 4.38
CA MET A 394 13.15 -22.69 5.63
C MET A 394 11.65 -22.33 5.42
N GLY A 395 11.23 -22.03 4.19
CA GLY A 395 9.85 -21.61 3.90
C GLY A 395 9.48 -20.20 4.38
N LEU A 396 10.46 -19.33 4.68
CA LEU A 396 10.22 -17.99 5.20
C LEU A 396 9.50 -17.06 4.21
N TYR A 397 9.61 -17.36 2.93
CA TYR A 397 9.09 -16.56 1.82
C TYR A 397 8.01 -17.29 1.03
N ALA A 398 7.39 -18.33 1.61
CA ALA A 398 6.24 -19.01 1.01
C ALA A 398 5.03 -18.06 0.96
N GLU A 399 4.30 -18.08 -0.16
CA GLU A 399 3.10 -17.28 -0.42
C GLU A 399 1.83 -18.07 -0.14
#